data_1e268895414c3f7ade57919404aa04f3
#
_entry.id   1e268895414c3f7ade57919404aa04f3
#
_cell.length_a   1.000
_cell.length_b   1.000
_cell.length_c   1.000
_cell.angle_alpha   90.00
_cell.angle_beta   90.00
_cell.angle_gamma   90.00
#
_symmetry.space_group_name_H-M   'P 1'
#
loop_
_entity.id
_entity.type
_entity.pdbx_description
1 polymer ?
#
loop_
_entity_poly.entity_id
_entity_poly.type
_entity_poly.pdbx_seq_one_letter_code
_entity_poly.pdbx_strand_id
1 'polypeptide(L)'
;MRLRVPVAGLLAALLLTGCAQSVDPIERLGKKAAQRVHPQETAYRRWGLTAPLAPAPRAPARTAARTAGPGLPPVVDHVRTRDKVVFLTYDDGAERDPRFVDMVRELRLPVSMFLTDSVVGPGYAHFARLREVGATVQNHTLDHASLRGLPYAGQRAEICGQQDKLRQRFGIRPRLLRPPYGRYDATTLRAAGDCGVSAVVLGRAPGTHRLRPGDILTGFDERDLTDATVRLLRRIQAEGFTPARLENYL
;
A
#
# COMPACT_ATOMS: atom_id res chain seq x y z
N MET A 1 -48.82 84.53 6.54
CA MET A 1 -48.91 84.71 7.96
C MET A 1 -48.42 83.46 8.67
N ARG A 2 -47.21 83.48 9.22
CA ARG A 2 -46.78 82.73 10.44
C ARG A 2 -46.62 81.27 10.42
N LEU A 3 -45.70 80.56 10.99
CA LEU A 3 -44.84 80.82 12.15
C LEU A 3 -43.60 79.90 12.02
N ARG A 4 -42.48 80.44 12.37
CA ARG A 4 -41.21 79.68 12.50
C ARG A 4 -41.12 79.07 13.88
N VAL A 5 -40.74 77.76 13.94
CA VAL A 5 -40.20 77.17 15.19
C VAL A 5 -38.95 76.32 14.81
N PRO A 6 -37.83 76.54 15.49
CA PRO A 6 -36.64 75.74 15.25
C PRO A 6 -36.68 74.48 16.12
N VAL A 7 -36.32 73.35 15.56
CA VAL A 7 -36.06 72.09 16.29
C VAL A 7 -34.55 71.86 16.36
N ALA A 8 -34.08 71.92 17.58
CA ALA A 8 -32.68 71.61 17.90
C ALA A 8 -32.34 70.16 17.66
N GLY A 9 -31.25 69.96 16.91
CA GLY A 9 -30.72 68.62 16.68
C GLY A 9 -29.93 68.12 17.89
N LEU A 10 -30.27 66.92 18.36
CA LEU A 10 -29.45 66.15 19.29
C LEU A 10 -28.58 65.20 18.48
N LEU A 11 -27.27 65.43 18.42
CA LEU A 11 -26.29 64.46 17.95
C LEU A 11 -26.05 63.44 19.07
N ALA A 12 -26.54 62.18 18.89
CA ALA A 12 -26.16 61.06 19.72
C ALA A 12 -24.93 60.39 19.09
N ALA A 13 -23.79 60.60 19.68
CA ALA A 13 -22.56 59.87 19.32
C ALA A 13 -22.63 58.46 19.91
N LEU A 14 -22.86 57.47 19.06
CA LEU A 14 -22.72 56.04 19.38
C LEU A 14 -21.24 55.66 19.37
N LEU A 15 -20.64 55.56 20.54
CA LEU A 15 -19.34 54.92 20.75
C LEU A 15 -19.50 53.40 20.62
N LEU A 16 -19.15 52.87 19.46
CA LEU A 16 -18.93 51.40 19.25
C LEU A 16 -17.63 51.02 19.93
N THR A 17 -17.70 50.57 21.18
CA THR A 17 -16.62 49.85 21.84
C THR A 17 -16.53 48.46 21.21
N GLY A 18 -15.69 48.30 20.19
CA GLY A 18 -15.28 47.03 19.67
C GLY A 18 -14.45 46.28 20.73
N CYS A 19 -15.02 45.26 21.37
CA CYS A 19 -14.25 44.31 22.13
C CYS A 19 -13.32 43.57 21.15
N ALA A 20 -12.08 44.04 21.00
CA ALA A 20 -11.02 43.27 20.43
C ALA A 20 -10.75 42.11 21.41
N GLN A 21 -11.27 40.93 21.13
CA GLN A 21 -10.86 39.73 21.82
C GLN A 21 -9.35 39.56 21.59
N SER A 22 -8.56 39.89 22.58
CA SER A 22 -7.13 39.56 22.59
C SER A 22 -6.99 38.06 22.71
N VAL A 23 -6.77 37.40 21.57
CA VAL A 23 -6.44 35.98 21.56
C VAL A 23 -5.09 35.83 22.22
N ASP A 24 -5.07 35.11 23.35
CA ASP A 24 -3.87 34.85 24.14
C ASP A 24 -2.72 34.36 23.23
N PRO A 25 -1.53 34.97 23.32
CA PRO A 25 -0.36 34.55 22.55
C PRO A 25 -0.05 33.05 22.73
N ILE A 26 -0.35 32.48 23.90
CA ILE A 26 -0.18 31.06 24.20
C ILE A 26 -1.16 30.20 23.38
N GLU A 27 -2.39 30.66 23.21
CA GLU A 27 -3.39 29.96 22.39
C GLU A 27 -3.02 29.97 20.89
N ARG A 28 -2.45 31.09 20.40
CA ARG A 28 -1.89 31.19 19.04
C ARG A 28 -0.67 30.30 18.84
N LEU A 29 0.22 30.20 19.82
CA LEU A 29 1.37 29.30 19.77
C LEU A 29 0.93 27.84 19.83
N GLY A 30 -0.05 27.51 20.67
CA GLY A 30 -0.64 26.17 20.74
C GLY A 30 -1.31 25.74 19.44
N LYS A 31 -2.11 26.62 18.82
CA LYS A 31 -2.72 26.36 17.50
C LYS A 31 -1.68 26.23 16.38
N LYS A 32 -0.62 27.06 16.38
CA LYS A 32 0.50 26.92 15.41
C LYS A 32 1.32 25.66 15.65
N ALA A 33 1.53 25.23 16.88
CA ALA A 33 2.21 23.98 17.22
C ALA A 33 1.36 22.78 16.81
N ALA A 34 0.05 22.79 17.08
CA ALA A 34 -0.88 21.75 16.66
C ALA A 34 -1.00 21.61 15.13
N GLN A 35 -0.91 22.73 14.39
CA GLN A 35 -0.89 22.72 12.93
C GLN A 35 0.43 22.21 12.32
N ARG A 36 1.52 22.15 13.09
CA ARG A 36 2.82 21.61 12.67
C ARG A 36 2.99 20.12 12.96
N VAL A 37 2.09 19.51 13.71
CA VAL A 37 2.08 18.06 13.90
C VAL A 37 1.59 17.45 12.59
N HIS A 38 2.52 16.91 11.81
CA HIS A 38 2.17 16.17 10.60
C HIS A 38 1.29 14.98 10.99
N PRO A 39 0.17 14.73 10.30
CA PRO A 39 -0.72 13.60 10.60
C PRO A 39 0.02 12.25 10.71
N GLN A 40 1.16 12.11 10.05
CA GLN A 40 2.03 10.94 10.15
C GLN A 40 2.76 10.80 11.50
N GLU A 41 3.03 11.92 12.22
CA GLU A 41 3.71 11.86 13.53
C GLU A 41 2.83 11.28 14.63
N THR A 42 1.52 11.22 14.42
CA THR A 42 0.55 10.59 15.33
C THR A 42 0.10 9.23 14.87
N ALA A 43 0.05 9.00 13.55
CA ALA A 43 -0.44 7.76 12.94
C ALA A 43 0.34 6.52 13.43
N TYR A 44 1.67 6.58 13.49
CA TYR A 44 2.47 5.45 13.92
C TYR A 44 2.13 4.98 15.35
N ARG A 45 1.81 5.93 16.27
CA ARG A 45 1.43 5.61 17.65
C ARG A 45 0.09 4.88 17.72
N ARG A 46 -0.87 5.30 16.88
CA ARG A 46 -2.18 4.60 16.78
C ARG A 46 -2.00 3.14 16.43
N TRP A 47 -1.02 2.82 15.59
CA TRP A 47 -0.68 1.44 15.21
C TRP A 47 0.37 0.80 16.14
N GLY A 48 0.67 1.44 17.27
CA GLY A 48 1.57 0.90 18.29
C GLY A 48 3.01 0.75 17.82
N LEU A 49 3.45 1.56 16.89
CA LEU A 49 4.85 1.67 16.48
C LEU A 49 5.58 2.65 17.39
N THR A 50 6.89 2.49 17.53
CA THR A 50 7.74 3.32 18.41
C THR A 50 8.15 4.65 17.75
N ALA A 51 8.19 4.68 16.42
CA ALA A 51 8.57 5.83 15.61
C ALA A 51 7.82 5.79 14.26
N PRO A 52 7.77 6.89 13.49
CA PRO A 52 7.36 6.86 12.10
C PRO A 52 8.21 5.86 11.29
N LEU A 53 7.59 5.23 10.29
CA LEU A 53 8.36 4.40 9.35
C LEU A 53 9.32 5.30 8.58
N ALA A 54 10.58 4.93 8.52
CA ALA A 54 11.55 5.63 7.70
C ALA A 54 11.16 5.56 6.21
N PRO A 55 11.35 6.63 5.42
CA PRO A 55 11.13 6.56 3.99
C PRO A 55 12.10 5.54 3.37
N ALA A 56 11.59 4.73 2.43
CA ALA A 56 12.46 3.82 1.69
C ALA A 56 13.47 4.62 0.84
N PRO A 57 14.71 4.16 0.73
CA PRO A 57 15.68 4.74 -0.17
C PRO A 57 15.18 4.71 -1.61
N ARG A 58 15.70 5.60 -2.45
CA ARG A 58 15.39 5.57 -3.87
C ARG A 58 15.88 4.23 -4.44
N ALA A 59 14.95 3.50 -5.06
CA ALA A 59 15.30 2.24 -5.69
C ALA A 59 16.43 2.44 -6.73
N PRO A 60 17.40 1.53 -6.81
CA PRO A 60 18.43 1.58 -7.82
C PRO A 60 17.79 1.52 -9.23
N ALA A 61 18.44 2.16 -10.21
CA ALA A 61 18.04 1.94 -11.60
C ALA A 61 18.04 0.44 -11.86
N ARG A 62 16.86 -0.09 -12.24
CA ARG A 62 16.48 -1.51 -12.40
C ARG A 62 17.64 -2.50 -12.28
N THR A 63 17.66 -3.24 -11.20
CA THR A 63 18.55 -4.40 -11.10
C THR A 63 17.96 -5.46 -12.04
N ALA A 64 18.68 -5.78 -13.13
CA ALA A 64 18.25 -6.82 -14.04
C ALA A 64 18.09 -8.14 -13.25
N ALA A 65 16.85 -8.55 -12.99
CA ALA A 65 16.59 -9.87 -12.46
C ALA A 65 17.16 -10.90 -13.45
N ARG A 66 17.83 -11.94 -12.94
CA ARG A 66 18.38 -12.99 -13.83
C ARG A 66 17.23 -13.65 -14.57
N THR A 67 17.19 -13.51 -15.89
CA THR A 67 16.22 -14.21 -16.74
C THR A 67 16.41 -15.72 -16.61
N ALA A 68 15.31 -16.47 -16.56
CA ALA A 68 15.34 -17.93 -16.56
C ALA A 68 15.79 -18.51 -17.90
N GLY A 69 15.90 -17.66 -18.93
CA GLY A 69 16.29 -17.95 -20.31
C GLY A 69 15.93 -16.78 -21.23
N PRO A 70 16.37 -16.79 -22.49
CA PRO A 70 16.01 -15.76 -23.44
C PRO A 70 14.48 -15.63 -23.57
N GLY A 71 13.94 -14.44 -23.30
CA GLY A 71 12.51 -14.14 -23.44
C GLY A 71 11.60 -14.64 -22.32
N LEU A 72 12.11 -15.36 -21.29
CA LEU A 72 11.30 -15.82 -20.17
C LEU A 72 11.40 -14.85 -18.98
N PRO A 73 10.29 -14.62 -18.25
CA PRO A 73 10.34 -13.82 -17.02
C PRO A 73 11.23 -14.48 -15.97
N PRO A 74 12.07 -13.70 -15.26
CA PRO A 74 12.87 -14.20 -14.15
C PRO A 74 11.99 -14.66 -13.00
N VAL A 75 12.49 -15.62 -12.22
CA VAL A 75 11.93 -16.01 -10.94
C VAL A 75 12.71 -15.27 -9.84
N VAL A 76 11.98 -14.55 -8.98
CA VAL A 76 12.56 -13.73 -7.92
C VAL A 76 11.98 -14.18 -6.58
N ASP A 77 12.81 -14.77 -5.74
CA ASP A 77 12.51 -15.15 -4.36
C ASP A 77 13.07 -14.13 -3.35
N HIS A 78 14.00 -13.29 -3.81
CA HIS A 78 14.71 -12.31 -3.03
C HIS A 78 15.23 -11.18 -3.94
N VAL A 79 15.05 -9.94 -3.53
CA VAL A 79 15.60 -8.78 -4.26
C VAL A 79 17.06 -8.56 -3.86
N ARG A 80 17.95 -8.54 -4.85
CA ARG A 80 19.37 -8.26 -4.62
C ARG A 80 19.58 -6.77 -4.37
N THR A 81 19.72 -6.39 -3.10
CA THR A 81 20.01 -5.02 -2.68
C THR A 81 20.88 -4.99 -1.43
N ARG A 82 21.60 -3.89 -1.23
CA ARG A 82 22.31 -3.60 0.03
C ARG A 82 21.48 -2.71 0.96
N ASP A 83 20.40 -2.12 0.45
CA ASP A 83 19.48 -1.30 1.22
C ASP A 83 18.76 -2.15 2.27
N LYS A 84 18.65 -1.64 3.48
CA LYS A 84 17.89 -2.30 4.55
C LYS A 84 16.39 -2.17 4.30
N VAL A 85 15.91 -2.74 3.20
CA VAL A 85 14.50 -2.76 2.82
C VAL A 85 13.95 -4.18 2.81
N VAL A 86 12.66 -4.28 3.08
CA VAL A 86 11.85 -5.49 2.93
C VAL A 86 10.56 -5.16 2.18
N PHE A 87 9.95 -6.15 1.55
CA PHE A 87 8.75 -5.98 0.75
C PHE A 87 7.58 -6.71 1.38
N LEU A 88 6.49 -5.95 1.64
CA LEU A 88 5.26 -6.50 2.20
C LEU A 88 4.35 -6.93 1.06
N THR A 89 4.06 -8.22 0.98
CA THR A 89 3.23 -8.79 -0.07
C THR A 89 2.14 -9.67 0.55
N TYR A 90 0.93 -9.58 0.02
CA TYR A 90 -0.25 -10.27 0.52
C TYR A 90 -0.89 -11.03 -0.63
N ASP A 91 -1.33 -12.25 -0.37
CA ASP A 91 -1.83 -13.16 -1.37
C ASP A 91 -3.36 -13.31 -1.30
N ASP A 92 -3.95 -13.96 -2.28
CA ASP A 92 -5.35 -14.38 -2.43
C ASP A 92 -6.38 -13.25 -2.47
N GLY A 93 -6.45 -12.42 -1.45
CA GLY A 93 -7.46 -11.36 -1.32
C GLY A 93 -8.71 -11.81 -0.56
N ALA A 94 -8.56 -12.76 0.38
CA ALA A 94 -9.63 -13.18 1.26
C ALA A 94 -9.88 -12.16 2.38
N GLU A 95 -8.83 -11.50 2.87
CA GLU A 95 -8.90 -10.50 3.94
C GLU A 95 -9.56 -9.20 3.47
N ARG A 96 -10.50 -8.70 4.25
CA ARG A 96 -11.27 -7.48 3.95
C ARG A 96 -11.48 -6.58 5.16
N ASP A 97 -10.59 -6.66 6.16
CA ASP A 97 -10.65 -5.77 7.32
C ASP A 97 -10.47 -4.30 6.89
N PRO A 98 -11.46 -3.43 7.10
CA PRO A 98 -11.33 -2.00 6.76
C PRO A 98 -10.19 -1.32 7.51
N ARG A 99 -9.81 -1.81 8.71
CA ARG A 99 -8.66 -1.30 9.47
C ARG A 99 -7.36 -1.44 8.69
N PHE A 100 -7.22 -2.46 7.84
CA PHE A 100 -6.06 -2.63 6.97
C PHE A 100 -5.92 -1.49 5.96
N VAL A 101 -7.04 -1.03 5.38
CA VAL A 101 -7.07 0.13 4.47
C VAL A 101 -6.61 1.40 5.20
N ASP A 102 -7.09 1.59 6.44
CA ASP A 102 -6.70 2.74 7.27
C ASP A 102 -5.22 2.69 7.61
N MET A 103 -4.69 1.53 7.98
CA MET A 103 -3.27 1.33 8.27
C MET A 103 -2.39 1.64 7.04
N VAL A 104 -2.75 1.12 5.87
CA VAL A 104 -2.03 1.38 4.62
C VAL A 104 -2.02 2.86 4.30
N ARG A 105 -3.15 3.55 4.46
CA ARG A 105 -3.29 5.00 4.25
C ARG A 105 -2.44 5.80 5.23
N GLU A 106 -2.63 5.56 6.53
CA GLU A 106 -2.04 6.38 7.60
C GLU A 106 -0.53 6.21 7.68
N LEU A 107 -0.04 4.99 7.52
CA LEU A 107 1.39 4.68 7.53
C LEU A 107 2.05 4.82 6.15
N ARG A 108 1.26 5.08 5.08
CA ARG A 108 1.71 5.09 3.68
C ARG A 108 2.48 3.81 3.31
N LEU A 109 1.95 2.66 3.74
CA LEU A 109 2.62 1.38 3.54
C LEU A 109 2.71 1.01 2.06
N PRO A 110 3.89 0.71 1.55
CA PRO A 110 4.06 0.20 0.19
C PRO A 110 3.76 -1.31 0.17
N VAL A 111 2.50 -1.67 -0.01
CA VAL A 111 2.07 -3.08 -0.06
C VAL A 111 1.76 -3.52 -1.49
N SER A 112 2.08 -4.78 -1.81
CA SER A 112 1.74 -5.42 -3.08
C SER A 112 0.76 -6.57 -2.82
N MET A 113 -0.42 -6.51 -3.43
CA MET A 113 -1.50 -7.48 -3.28
C MET A 113 -1.52 -8.42 -4.48
N PHE A 114 -1.24 -9.70 -4.30
CA PHE A 114 -1.34 -10.71 -5.33
C PHE A 114 -2.74 -11.34 -5.27
N LEU A 115 -3.62 -10.96 -6.18
CA LEU A 115 -5.05 -11.27 -6.10
C LEU A 115 -5.46 -12.41 -7.02
N THR A 116 -6.35 -13.26 -6.52
CA THR A 116 -7.03 -14.36 -7.21
C THR A 116 -8.51 -14.02 -7.40
N ASP A 117 -9.04 -14.07 -8.64
CA ASP A 117 -10.43 -13.67 -8.93
C ASP A 117 -11.45 -14.48 -8.13
N SER A 118 -11.31 -15.80 -8.09
CA SER A 118 -12.25 -16.68 -7.37
C SER A 118 -12.32 -16.41 -5.86
N VAL A 119 -11.24 -15.92 -5.26
CA VAL A 119 -11.19 -15.55 -3.83
C VAL A 119 -11.68 -14.12 -3.61
N VAL A 120 -11.22 -13.18 -4.43
CA VAL A 120 -11.64 -11.78 -4.35
C VAL A 120 -13.15 -11.63 -4.53
N GLY A 121 -13.73 -12.33 -5.51
CA GLY A 121 -15.16 -12.38 -5.77
C GLY A 121 -15.88 -11.05 -5.58
N PRO A 122 -16.84 -10.96 -4.65
CA PRO A 122 -17.59 -9.72 -4.40
C PRO A 122 -16.76 -8.61 -3.71
N GLY A 123 -15.53 -8.91 -3.28
CA GLY A 123 -14.65 -8.00 -2.52
C GLY A 123 -13.86 -6.97 -3.35
N TYR A 124 -14.04 -6.90 -4.66
CA TYR A 124 -13.28 -5.96 -5.50
C TYR A 124 -13.30 -4.50 -5.03
N ALA A 125 -14.41 -4.05 -4.43
CA ALA A 125 -14.52 -2.69 -3.89
C ALA A 125 -13.55 -2.44 -2.73
N HIS A 126 -13.23 -3.45 -1.92
CA HIS A 126 -12.22 -3.34 -0.86
C HIS A 126 -10.82 -3.10 -1.45
N PHE A 127 -10.44 -3.87 -2.48
CA PHE A 127 -9.15 -3.74 -3.15
C PHE A 127 -9.03 -2.46 -3.99
N ALA A 128 -10.16 -1.92 -4.50
CA ALA A 128 -10.18 -0.59 -5.09
C ALA A 128 -9.78 0.48 -4.06
N ARG A 129 -10.36 0.44 -2.85
CA ARG A 129 -9.96 1.35 -1.75
C ARG A 129 -8.49 1.20 -1.34
N LEU A 130 -7.98 -0.04 -1.29
CA LEU A 130 -6.54 -0.26 -1.02
C LEU A 130 -5.66 0.38 -2.08
N ARG A 131 -6.03 0.30 -3.36
CA ARG A 131 -5.32 0.96 -4.46
C ARG A 131 -5.34 2.49 -4.33
N GLU A 132 -6.48 3.07 -3.98
CA GLU A 132 -6.63 4.52 -3.76
C GLU A 132 -5.67 5.04 -2.68
N VAL A 133 -5.37 4.22 -1.67
CA VAL A 133 -4.42 4.57 -0.61
C VAL A 133 -2.97 4.15 -0.90
N GLY A 134 -2.71 3.64 -2.11
CA GLY A 134 -1.35 3.40 -2.59
C GLY A 134 -0.88 1.95 -2.63
N ALA A 135 -1.73 0.96 -2.31
CA ALA A 135 -1.43 -0.44 -2.56
C ALA A 135 -1.36 -0.73 -4.06
N THR A 136 -0.54 -1.69 -4.47
CA THR A 136 -0.49 -2.20 -5.83
C THR A 136 -1.18 -3.55 -5.94
N VAL A 137 -1.70 -3.87 -7.12
CA VAL A 137 -2.35 -5.16 -7.39
C VAL A 137 -1.55 -5.92 -8.43
N GLN A 138 -1.31 -7.19 -8.15
CA GLN A 138 -0.55 -8.13 -8.95
C GLN A 138 -1.35 -9.42 -9.17
N ASN A 139 -0.87 -10.30 -10.04
CA ASN A 139 -1.55 -11.52 -10.47
C ASN A 139 -1.23 -12.71 -9.55
N HIS A 140 -2.27 -13.39 -9.05
CA HIS A 140 -2.16 -14.65 -8.30
C HIS A 140 -3.00 -15.79 -8.92
N THR A 141 -3.20 -15.75 -10.22
CA THR A 141 -4.04 -16.65 -11.04
C THR A 141 -5.55 -16.41 -10.89
N LEU A 142 -6.32 -17.01 -11.79
CA LEU A 142 -7.77 -16.84 -11.86
C LEU A 142 -8.48 -17.59 -10.73
N ASP A 143 -8.19 -18.88 -10.58
CA ASP A 143 -8.90 -19.81 -9.69
C ASP A 143 -8.01 -20.44 -8.60
N HIS A 144 -6.82 -19.85 -8.37
CA HIS A 144 -5.84 -20.36 -7.39
C HIS A 144 -5.37 -21.79 -7.67
N ALA A 145 -5.37 -22.21 -8.93
CA ALA A 145 -4.90 -23.54 -9.32
C ALA A 145 -3.39 -23.69 -9.15
N SER A 146 -2.94 -24.89 -8.73
CA SER A 146 -1.52 -25.22 -8.79
C SER A 146 -1.08 -25.31 -10.25
N LEU A 147 -0.24 -24.36 -10.70
CA LEU A 147 0.16 -24.26 -12.11
C LEU A 147 1.03 -25.41 -12.56
N ARG A 148 1.99 -25.81 -11.73
CA ARG A 148 2.94 -26.88 -12.06
C ARG A 148 2.22 -28.17 -12.43
N GLY A 149 2.51 -28.69 -13.63
CA GLY A 149 1.94 -29.91 -14.16
C GLY A 149 0.64 -29.73 -14.96
N LEU A 150 0.04 -28.54 -14.94
CA LEU A 150 -1.06 -28.25 -15.87
C LEU A 150 -0.54 -28.13 -17.31
N PRO A 151 -1.34 -28.51 -18.32
CA PRO A 151 -1.03 -28.21 -19.70
C PRO A 151 -0.87 -26.71 -19.95
N TYR A 152 -0.06 -26.33 -20.93
CA TYR A 152 0.16 -24.90 -21.28
C TYR A 152 -1.12 -24.12 -21.42
N ALA A 153 -2.14 -24.65 -22.09
CA ALA A 153 -3.43 -23.98 -22.26
C ALA A 153 -4.12 -23.66 -20.91
N GLY A 154 -4.04 -24.61 -19.94
CA GLY A 154 -4.57 -24.42 -18.60
C GLY A 154 -3.79 -23.36 -17.83
N GLN A 155 -2.45 -23.42 -17.82
CA GLN A 155 -1.63 -22.41 -17.17
C GLN A 155 -1.84 -21.01 -17.77
N ARG A 156 -1.96 -20.93 -19.10
CA ARG A 156 -2.23 -19.67 -19.78
C ARG A 156 -3.63 -19.13 -19.45
N ALA A 157 -4.64 -19.99 -19.35
CA ALA A 157 -6.00 -19.59 -18.95
C ALA A 157 -6.00 -18.99 -17.55
N GLU A 158 -5.33 -19.61 -16.59
CA GLU A 158 -5.17 -19.12 -15.22
C GLU A 158 -4.48 -17.74 -15.17
N ILE A 159 -3.37 -17.60 -15.88
CA ILE A 159 -2.55 -16.38 -15.81
C ILE A 159 -3.16 -15.25 -16.64
N CYS A 160 -3.47 -15.49 -17.93
CA CYS A 160 -4.05 -14.46 -18.79
C CYS A 160 -5.48 -14.13 -18.38
N GLY A 161 -6.27 -15.13 -17.92
CA GLY A 161 -7.63 -14.87 -17.40
C GLY A 161 -7.62 -13.89 -16.25
N GLN A 162 -6.71 -14.06 -15.30
CA GLN A 162 -6.55 -13.10 -14.20
C GLN A 162 -6.06 -11.72 -14.68
N GLN A 163 -5.16 -11.63 -15.67
CA GLN A 163 -4.76 -10.38 -16.29
C GLN A 163 -5.96 -9.63 -16.87
N ASP A 164 -6.84 -10.35 -17.54
CA ASP A 164 -8.03 -9.76 -18.16
C ASP A 164 -9.06 -9.32 -17.11
N LYS A 165 -9.24 -10.09 -16.04
CA LYS A 165 -10.08 -9.69 -14.89
C LYS A 165 -9.57 -8.42 -14.22
N LEU A 166 -8.28 -8.35 -13.91
CA LEU A 166 -7.69 -7.17 -13.27
C LEU A 166 -7.71 -5.95 -14.20
N ARG A 167 -7.60 -6.14 -15.51
CA ARG A 167 -7.80 -5.08 -16.49
C ARG A 167 -9.25 -4.58 -16.50
N GLN A 168 -10.22 -5.47 -16.49
CA GLN A 168 -11.66 -5.12 -16.47
C GLN A 168 -12.05 -4.40 -15.17
N ARG A 169 -11.54 -4.87 -14.03
CA ARG A 169 -11.91 -4.36 -12.69
C ARG A 169 -11.18 -3.09 -12.30
N PHE A 170 -9.90 -2.98 -12.67
CA PHE A 170 -9.02 -1.93 -12.18
C PHE A 170 -8.33 -1.10 -13.27
N GLY A 171 -8.52 -1.45 -14.55
CA GLY A 171 -7.85 -0.78 -15.66
C GLY A 171 -6.34 -1.02 -15.72
N ILE A 172 -5.83 -2.07 -15.05
CA ILE A 172 -4.39 -2.35 -14.96
C ILE A 172 -4.02 -3.68 -15.63
N ARG A 173 -2.76 -3.77 -16.03
CA ARG A 173 -2.11 -5.04 -16.39
C ARG A 173 -0.94 -5.27 -15.44
N PRO A 174 -1.12 -6.14 -14.43
CA PRO A 174 -0.06 -6.48 -13.49
C PRO A 174 1.18 -7.00 -14.20
N ARG A 175 2.35 -6.62 -13.69
CA ARG A 175 3.63 -7.07 -14.26
C ARG A 175 4.24 -8.24 -13.51
N LEU A 176 3.74 -8.51 -12.30
CA LEU A 176 4.24 -9.57 -11.45
C LEU A 176 3.19 -10.67 -11.33
N LEU A 177 3.65 -11.91 -11.33
CA LEU A 177 2.86 -13.10 -11.05
C LEU A 177 3.44 -13.78 -9.82
N ARG A 178 2.58 -14.17 -8.89
CA ARG A 178 2.93 -15.17 -7.88
C ARG A 178 2.16 -16.46 -8.19
N PRO A 179 2.84 -17.58 -8.43
CA PRO A 179 2.15 -18.84 -8.63
C PRO A 179 1.61 -19.36 -7.28
N PRO A 180 0.37 -19.87 -7.22
CA PRO A 180 -0.18 -20.49 -6.02
C PRO A 180 0.75 -21.57 -5.47
N TYR A 181 0.86 -21.63 -4.13
CA TYR A 181 1.73 -22.57 -3.41
C TYR A 181 3.22 -22.47 -3.77
N GLY A 182 3.65 -21.42 -4.48
CA GLY A 182 5.00 -21.31 -5.02
C GLY A 182 5.32 -22.35 -6.11
N ARG A 183 4.31 -23.01 -6.68
CA ARG A 183 4.49 -24.13 -7.64
C ARG A 183 4.44 -23.63 -9.08
N TYR A 184 5.56 -23.76 -9.77
CA TYR A 184 5.73 -23.38 -11.17
C TYR A 184 6.66 -24.37 -11.88
N ASP A 185 6.67 -24.30 -13.21
CA ASP A 185 7.58 -25.04 -14.10
C ASP A 185 7.96 -24.18 -15.33
N ALA A 186 8.71 -24.72 -16.27
CA ALA A 186 9.10 -24.01 -17.50
C ALA A 186 7.88 -23.58 -18.35
N THR A 187 6.80 -24.36 -18.31
CA THR A 187 5.54 -24.04 -18.99
C THR A 187 4.88 -22.82 -18.35
N THR A 188 4.94 -22.71 -17.01
CA THR A 188 4.47 -21.53 -16.27
C THR A 188 5.19 -20.26 -16.70
N LEU A 189 6.53 -20.33 -16.82
CA LEU A 189 7.33 -19.16 -17.21
C LEU A 189 6.99 -18.71 -18.64
N ARG A 190 6.81 -19.66 -19.57
CA ARG A 190 6.39 -19.35 -20.93
C ARG A 190 4.99 -18.71 -20.93
N ALA A 191 4.00 -19.33 -20.29
CA ALA A 191 2.65 -18.79 -20.21
C ALA A 191 2.61 -17.40 -19.55
N ALA A 192 3.41 -17.18 -18.49
CA ALA A 192 3.54 -15.89 -17.83
C ALA A 192 4.10 -14.82 -18.79
N GLY A 193 5.16 -15.12 -19.53
CA GLY A 193 5.72 -14.22 -20.56
C GLY A 193 4.69 -13.87 -21.63
N ASP A 194 3.98 -14.86 -22.16
CA ASP A 194 2.94 -14.67 -23.17
C ASP A 194 1.74 -13.86 -22.65
N CYS A 195 1.50 -13.84 -21.33
CA CYS A 195 0.50 -13.00 -20.67
C CYS A 195 1.03 -11.62 -20.26
N GLY A 196 2.25 -11.25 -20.63
CA GLY A 196 2.85 -9.93 -20.35
C GLY A 196 3.38 -9.76 -18.93
N VAL A 197 3.63 -10.87 -18.21
CA VAL A 197 4.28 -10.85 -16.90
C VAL A 197 5.78 -10.60 -17.08
N SER A 198 6.34 -9.70 -16.28
CA SER A 198 7.77 -9.35 -16.33
C SER A 198 8.62 -10.13 -15.34
N ALA A 199 8.03 -10.62 -14.25
CA ALA A 199 8.71 -11.46 -13.27
C ALA A 199 7.72 -12.37 -12.53
N VAL A 200 8.17 -13.58 -12.21
CA VAL A 200 7.50 -14.50 -11.30
C VAL A 200 8.10 -14.30 -9.93
N VAL A 201 7.25 -13.95 -8.95
CA VAL A 201 7.68 -13.56 -7.60
C VAL A 201 7.33 -14.67 -6.63
N LEU A 202 8.31 -15.13 -5.90
CA LEU A 202 8.12 -15.97 -4.74
C LEU A 202 8.27 -15.12 -3.48
N GLY A 203 7.87 -15.65 -2.36
CA GLY A 203 8.02 -14.97 -1.09
C GLY A 203 8.34 -15.98 0.00
N ARG A 204 8.63 -15.48 1.18
CA ARG A 204 8.80 -16.31 2.36
C ARG A 204 7.97 -15.79 3.51
N ALA A 205 7.49 -16.68 4.36
CA ALA A 205 6.85 -16.29 5.61
C ALA A 205 7.83 -15.49 6.47
N PRO A 206 7.36 -14.44 7.18
CA PRO A 206 8.22 -13.62 8.03
C PRO A 206 8.88 -14.40 9.17
N GLY A 207 8.41 -15.57 9.56
CA GLY A 207 9.02 -16.53 10.49
C GLY A 207 9.79 -15.90 11.66
N THR A 208 10.62 -16.70 12.35
CA THR A 208 11.48 -16.26 13.47
C THR A 208 12.91 -15.85 13.03
N HIS A 209 13.28 -16.10 11.77
CA HIS A 209 14.60 -15.77 11.26
C HIS A 209 14.78 -14.28 11.09
N ARG A 210 15.99 -13.78 11.35
CA ARG A 210 16.34 -12.36 11.13
C ARG A 210 16.01 -11.93 9.71
N LEU A 211 15.52 -10.69 9.57
CA LEU A 211 15.26 -10.07 8.27
C LEU A 211 16.59 -9.85 7.53
N ARG A 212 16.54 -9.93 6.22
CA ARG A 212 17.66 -9.65 5.32
C ARG A 212 17.28 -8.58 4.32
N PRO A 213 18.23 -7.73 3.89
CA PRO A 213 17.99 -6.78 2.81
C PRO A 213 17.40 -7.48 1.59
N GLY A 214 16.25 -6.98 1.11
CA GLY A 214 15.61 -7.55 -0.06
C GLY A 214 14.60 -8.69 0.16
N ASP A 215 14.31 -9.04 1.42
CA ASP A 215 13.30 -10.07 1.72
C ASP A 215 11.91 -9.70 1.19
N ILE A 216 11.29 -10.63 0.47
CA ILE A 216 9.90 -10.54 0.02
C ILE A 216 9.05 -11.34 1.01
N LEU A 217 8.28 -10.64 1.83
CA LEU A 217 7.53 -11.23 2.94
C LEU A 217 6.08 -11.50 2.52
N THR A 218 5.61 -12.74 2.73
CA THR A 218 4.26 -13.20 2.40
C THR A 218 3.80 -14.28 3.39
N GLY A 219 2.59 -14.84 3.22
CA GLY A 219 2.08 -15.93 4.06
C GLY A 219 1.62 -15.45 5.43
N PHE A 220 0.91 -14.35 5.48
CA PHE A 220 0.26 -13.83 6.68
C PHE A 220 -1.00 -14.65 7.00
N ASP A 221 -1.35 -14.76 8.29
CA ASP A 221 -2.65 -15.30 8.67
C ASP A 221 -3.74 -14.31 8.23
N GLU A 222 -4.58 -14.72 7.29
CA GLU A 222 -5.64 -13.89 6.72
C GLU A 222 -6.70 -13.49 7.74
N ARG A 223 -6.89 -14.29 8.78
CA ARG A 223 -7.89 -14.02 9.84
C ARG A 223 -7.48 -12.87 10.76
N ASP A 224 -6.20 -12.49 10.75
CA ASP A 224 -5.62 -11.49 11.64
C ASP A 224 -4.59 -10.61 10.88
N LEU A 225 -4.86 -10.32 9.61
CA LEU A 225 -3.92 -9.67 8.72
C LEU A 225 -3.44 -8.32 9.24
N THR A 226 -4.35 -7.49 9.75
CA THR A 226 -4.02 -6.16 10.27
C THR A 226 -3.08 -6.27 11.46
N ASP A 227 -3.40 -7.09 12.46
CA ASP A 227 -2.60 -7.21 13.66
C ASP A 227 -1.29 -7.98 13.40
N ALA A 228 -1.31 -8.98 12.49
CA ALA A 228 -0.10 -9.64 12.01
C ALA A 228 0.87 -8.66 11.33
N THR A 229 0.33 -7.74 10.51
CA THR A 229 1.11 -6.69 9.86
C THR A 229 1.70 -5.73 10.90
N VAL A 230 0.92 -5.32 11.91
CA VAL A 230 1.44 -4.46 13.00
C VAL A 230 2.60 -5.15 13.73
N ARG A 231 2.47 -6.42 14.08
CA ARG A 231 3.56 -7.18 14.72
C ARG A 231 4.82 -7.21 13.85
N LEU A 232 4.63 -7.42 12.55
CA LEU A 232 5.74 -7.40 11.59
C LEU A 232 6.37 -6.02 11.46
N LEU A 233 5.59 -4.95 11.40
CA LEU A 233 6.12 -3.58 11.31
C LEU A 233 6.97 -3.21 12.53
N ARG A 234 6.56 -3.60 13.74
CA ARG A 234 7.36 -3.44 14.96
C ARG A 234 8.71 -4.17 14.84
N ARG A 235 8.69 -5.38 14.32
CA ARG A 235 9.90 -6.17 14.09
C ARG A 235 10.80 -5.52 13.02
N ILE A 236 10.22 -5.07 11.91
CA ILE A 236 10.94 -4.35 10.85
C ILE A 236 11.68 -3.15 11.43
N GLN A 237 11.02 -2.36 12.29
CA GLN A 237 11.64 -1.22 12.97
C GLN A 237 12.75 -1.67 13.93
N ALA A 238 12.51 -2.69 14.76
CA ALA A 238 13.48 -3.18 15.74
C ALA A 238 14.75 -3.72 15.09
N GLU A 239 14.65 -4.32 13.89
CA GLU A 239 15.79 -4.83 13.13
C GLU A 239 16.42 -3.76 12.20
N GLY A 240 15.89 -2.52 12.21
CA GLY A 240 16.41 -1.39 11.44
C GLY A 240 16.13 -1.46 9.93
N PHE A 241 15.04 -2.10 9.55
CA PHE A 241 14.57 -2.19 8.17
C PHE A 241 13.46 -1.18 7.87
N THR A 242 13.18 -1.01 6.58
CA THR A 242 12.11 -0.14 6.06
C THR A 242 11.30 -0.90 5.01
N PRO A 243 9.95 -0.85 5.07
CA PRO A 243 9.13 -1.35 3.97
C PRO A 243 9.37 -0.55 2.69
N ALA A 244 9.52 -1.23 1.56
CA ALA A 244 9.70 -0.60 0.25
C ALA A 244 8.72 -1.18 -0.78
N ARG A 245 8.52 -0.44 -1.87
CA ARG A 245 7.66 -0.87 -2.98
C ARG A 245 8.41 -1.87 -3.85
N LEU A 246 7.91 -3.11 -3.91
CA LEU A 246 8.54 -4.20 -4.65
C LEU A 246 8.72 -3.87 -6.14
N GLU A 247 7.71 -3.28 -6.75
CA GLU A 247 7.69 -2.96 -8.19
C GLU A 247 8.76 -1.96 -8.62
N ASN A 248 9.31 -1.21 -7.68
CA ASN A 248 10.42 -0.27 -7.96
C ASN A 248 11.77 -0.98 -8.06
N TYR A 249 11.86 -2.22 -7.58
CA TYR A 249 13.09 -3.02 -7.52
C TYR A 249 13.13 -4.16 -8.56
N LEU A 250 12.00 -4.40 -9.32
CA LEU A 250 11.87 -5.46 -10.32
C LEU A 250 11.61 -4.97 -11.75
#